data_db506db404381ee64769d47ab3e41406
#
_entry.id   db506db404381ee64769d47ab3e41406
#
_cell.length_a   1.000
_cell.length_b   1.000
_cell.length_c   1.000
_cell.angle_alpha   90.00
_cell.angle_beta   90.00
_cell.angle_gamma   90.00
#
_symmetry.space_group_name_H-M   'P 1'
#
loop_
_entity.id
_entity.type
_entity.pdbx_description
1 polymer ?
#
loop_
_entity_poly.entity_id
_entity_poly.type
_entity_poly.pdbx_seq_one_letter_code
_entity_poly.pdbx_strand_id
1 'polypeptide(L)'
;MAGGSRAPSSAPTVSLPELRSLLASGRARLIDVRSREEAAAGTIPGALNIPVSELESALQMEPAAFQAVYSAEKPKRDDENLIFFCQMGKRGLQATQLAQGLGYTGARNYAGAYREWFQKEG
;
A
#
# COMPACT_ATOMS: atom_id res chain seq x y z
N MET A 1 -16.71 25.50 -4.76
CA MET A 1 -16.67 24.94 -4.46
C MET A 1 -16.28 24.26 -4.27
N ALA A 2 -16.20 24.62 -4.23
CA ALA A 2 -15.82 23.99 -3.84
C ALA A 2 -15.63 22.93 -3.53
N GLY A 3 -16.20 22.43 -3.73
CA GLY A 3 -16.03 21.11 -3.42
C GLY A 3 -14.66 20.68 -3.46
N GLY A 4 -14.02 21.00 -4.37
CA GLY A 4 -12.64 20.58 -4.46
C GLY A 4 -11.78 20.94 -3.27
N SER A 5 -12.35 21.50 -2.30
CA SER A 5 -11.59 21.94 -1.14
C SER A 5 -11.00 20.80 -0.32
N ARG A 6 -11.19 19.56 -0.73
CA ARG A 6 -10.60 18.48 0.02
C ARG A 6 -9.10 18.71 0.21
N ALA A 7 -8.63 18.41 1.40
CA ALA A 7 -7.24 18.64 1.75
C ALA A 7 -6.30 17.88 0.82
N PRO A 8 -5.20 18.52 0.37
CA PRO A 8 -4.26 17.83 -0.53
C PRO A 8 -3.64 16.60 0.08
N SER A 9 -3.53 16.55 1.40
CA SER A 9 -2.93 15.41 2.08
C SER A 9 -3.88 14.24 2.25
N SER A 10 -5.16 14.43 1.93
CA SER A 10 -6.11 13.34 2.13
C SER A 10 -5.94 12.29 1.04
N ALA A 11 -6.23 11.06 1.40
CA ALA A 11 -6.19 9.94 0.49
C ALA A 11 -7.18 8.91 0.99
N PRO A 12 -7.69 8.02 0.12
CA PRO A 12 -8.58 6.96 0.57
C PRO A 12 -7.89 6.09 1.61
N THR A 13 -8.64 5.69 2.61
CA THR A 13 -8.12 4.84 3.68
C THR A 13 -8.92 3.55 3.76
N VAL A 14 -8.34 2.57 4.44
CA VAL A 14 -9.03 1.33 4.77
C VAL A 14 -8.85 1.10 6.27
N SER A 15 -9.92 0.68 6.93
CA SER A 15 -9.89 0.34 8.36
C SER A 15 -9.38 -1.08 8.55
N LEU A 16 -9.02 -1.43 9.80
CA LEU A 16 -8.60 -2.80 10.10
C LEU A 16 -9.70 -3.81 9.80
N PRO A 17 -10.97 -3.62 10.22
CA PRO A 17 -12.00 -4.59 9.87
C PRO A 17 -12.17 -4.76 8.36
N GLU A 18 -12.12 -3.67 7.62
CA GLU A 18 -12.22 -3.75 6.16
C GLU A 18 -11.02 -4.48 5.57
N LEU A 19 -9.82 -4.18 6.06
CA LEU A 19 -8.61 -4.87 5.61
C LEU A 19 -8.70 -6.37 5.85
N ARG A 20 -9.14 -6.77 7.05
CA ARG A 20 -9.32 -8.19 7.35
C ARG A 20 -10.26 -8.86 6.36
N SER A 21 -11.37 -8.20 6.06
CA SER A 21 -12.35 -8.74 5.13
C SER A 21 -11.77 -8.90 3.73
N LEU A 22 -11.03 -7.90 3.27
CA LEU A 22 -10.42 -7.95 1.93
C LEU A 22 -9.35 -9.02 1.86
N LEU A 23 -8.55 -9.18 2.91
CA LEU A 23 -7.53 -10.23 2.93
C LEU A 23 -8.17 -11.61 2.94
N ALA A 24 -9.22 -11.79 3.73
CA ALA A 24 -9.90 -13.08 3.82
C ALA A 24 -10.52 -13.49 2.48
N SER A 25 -10.99 -12.53 1.71
CA SER A 25 -11.61 -12.80 0.41
C SER A 25 -10.60 -12.82 -0.75
N GLY A 26 -9.33 -12.55 -0.47
CA GLY A 26 -8.29 -12.52 -1.50
C GLY A 26 -8.43 -11.35 -2.46
N ARG A 27 -9.04 -10.26 -2.04
CA ARG A 27 -9.36 -9.15 -2.92
C ARG A 27 -8.45 -7.95 -2.72
N ALA A 28 -7.39 -8.07 -1.93
CA ALA A 28 -6.47 -6.97 -1.68
C ALA A 28 -5.07 -7.32 -2.15
N ARG A 29 -4.40 -6.34 -2.75
CA ARG A 29 -2.95 -6.37 -2.94
C ARG A 29 -2.36 -5.49 -1.84
N LEU A 30 -1.51 -6.05 -1.01
CA LEU A 30 -1.00 -5.37 0.17
C LEU A 30 0.47 -5.09 0.00
N ILE A 31 0.86 -3.83 0.13
CA ILE A 31 2.23 -3.38 -0.09
C ILE A 31 2.76 -2.74 1.20
N ASP A 32 3.84 -3.30 1.73
CA ASP A 32 4.55 -2.76 2.88
C ASP A 32 5.60 -1.79 2.36
N VAL A 33 5.43 -0.50 2.64
CA VAL A 33 6.34 0.52 2.11
C VAL A 33 7.41 0.95 3.13
N ARG A 34 7.58 0.15 4.20
CA ARG A 34 8.67 0.36 5.14
C ARG A 34 9.99 -0.14 4.54
N SER A 35 11.08 0.09 5.25
CA SER A 35 12.37 -0.42 4.80
C SER A 35 12.37 -1.94 4.77
N ARG A 36 13.35 -2.49 4.05
CA ARG A 36 13.51 -3.95 4.00
C ARG A 36 13.81 -4.53 5.37
N GLU A 37 14.57 -3.81 6.19
CA GLU A 37 14.89 -4.25 7.54
C GLU A 37 13.65 -4.30 8.43
N GLU A 38 12.81 -3.28 8.33
CA GLU A 38 11.57 -3.27 9.10
C GLU A 38 10.67 -4.44 8.69
N ALA A 39 10.51 -4.63 7.38
CA ALA A 39 9.64 -5.69 6.88
C ALA A 39 10.18 -7.07 7.25
N ALA A 40 11.51 -7.25 7.22
CA ALA A 40 12.12 -8.53 7.56
C ALA A 40 11.90 -8.87 9.03
N ALA A 41 11.79 -7.88 9.89
CA ALA A 41 11.54 -8.10 11.32
C ALA A 41 10.09 -8.48 11.61
N GLY A 42 9.19 -8.28 10.65
CA GLY A 42 7.78 -8.64 10.80
C GLY A 42 6.93 -7.77 9.90
N THR A 43 5.91 -8.37 9.30
CA THR A 43 5.02 -7.65 8.39
C THR A 43 3.63 -8.28 8.46
N ILE A 44 2.68 -7.68 7.75
CA ILE A 44 1.36 -8.29 7.62
C ILE A 44 1.47 -9.45 6.63
N PRO A 45 0.93 -10.63 6.95
CA PRO A 45 1.03 -11.77 6.05
C PRO A 45 0.47 -11.46 4.66
N GLY A 46 1.21 -11.85 3.64
CA GLY A 46 0.81 -11.60 2.26
C GLY A 46 1.27 -10.29 1.69
N ALA A 47 1.91 -9.43 2.50
CA ALA A 47 2.38 -8.14 2.02
C ALA A 47 3.65 -8.29 1.19
N LEU A 48 3.72 -7.50 0.13
CA LEU A 48 4.92 -7.37 -0.68
C LEU A 48 5.67 -6.12 -0.23
N ASN A 49 6.95 -6.26 0.06
CA ASN A 49 7.72 -5.10 0.53
C ASN A 49 8.31 -4.33 -0.65
N ILE A 50 7.86 -3.11 -0.81
CA ILE A 50 8.45 -2.14 -1.75
C ILE A 50 8.67 -0.86 -0.96
N PRO A 51 9.90 -0.58 -0.51
CA PRO A 51 10.14 0.64 0.27
C PRO A 51 9.68 1.88 -0.47
N VAL A 52 9.16 2.86 0.27
CA VAL A 52 8.58 4.05 -0.36
C VAL A 52 9.58 4.76 -1.28
N SER A 53 10.88 4.69 -0.95
CA SER A 53 11.92 5.30 -1.78
C SER A 53 12.07 4.64 -3.15
N GLU A 54 11.58 3.41 -3.30
CA GLU A 54 11.65 2.67 -4.57
C GLU A 54 10.32 2.63 -5.30
N LEU A 55 9.25 3.08 -4.65
CA LEU A 55 7.90 2.81 -5.14
C LEU A 55 7.64 3.44 -6.50
N GLU A 56 8.05 4.68 -6.69
CA GLU A 56 7.81 5.34 -7.97
C GLU A 56 8.47 4.58 -9.11
N SER A 57 9.72 4.22 -8.93
CA SER A 57 10.46 3.45 -9.93
C SER A 57 9.82 2.09 -10.16
N ALA A 58 9.42 1.42 -9.07
CA ALA A 58 8.80 0.10 -9.17
C ALA A 58 7.52 0.14 -9.99
N LEU A 59 6.67 1.13 -9.73
CA LEU A 59 5.39 1.22 -10.43
C LEU A 59 5.53 1.64 -11.88
N GLN A 60 6.71 2.11 -12.29
CA GLN A 60 6.98 2.47 -13.67
C GLN A 60 7.74 1.39 -14.44
N MET A 61 8.12 0.31 -13.75
CA MET A 61 8.80 -0.81 -14.42
C MET A 61 7.84 -1.56 -15.34
N GLU A 62 8.41 -2.16 -16.39
CA GLU A 62 7.67 -3.14 -17.16
C GLU A 62 7.32 -4.33 -16.27
N PRO A 63 6.21 -5.02 -16.53
CA PRO A 63 5.80 -6.13 -15.65
C PRO A 63 6.86 -7.21 -15.46
N ALA A 64 7.60 -7.56 -16.51
CA ALA A 64 8.64 -8.58 -16.40
C ALA A 64 9.80 -8.11 -15.51
N ALA A 65 10.17 -6.83 -15.62
CA ALA A 65 11.23 -6.27 -14.79
C ALA A 65 10.79 -6.21 -13.32
N PHE A 66 9.55 -5.81 -13.09
CA PHE A 66 8.99 -5.78 -11.74
C PHE A 66 9.06 -7.17 -11.11
N GLN A 67 8.61 -8.17 -11.84
CA GLN A 67 8.61 -9.54 -11.32
C GLN A 67 10.02 -10.03 -11.02
N ALA A 68 10.98 -9.66 -11.86
CA ALA A 68 12.37 -10.04 -11.63
C ALA A 68 12.93 -9.44 -10.34
N VAL A 69 12.54 -8.21 -10.01
CA VAL A 69 13.03 -7.52 -8.82
C VAL A 69 12.28 -7.95 -7.56
N TYR A 70 10.96 -8.04 -7.64
CA TYR A 70 10.12 -8.20 -6.44
C TYR A 70 9.53 -9.59 -6.29
N SER A 71 9.77 -10.49 -7.24
CA SER A 71 9.27 -11.87 -7.20
C SER A 71 7.76 -11.93 -7.06
N ALA A 72 7.07 -10.98 -7.66
CA ALA A 72 5.61 -10.89 -7.61
C ALA A 72 5.11 -10.15 -8.84
N GLU A 73 3.86 -10.36 -9.16
CA GLU A 73 3.23 -9.70 -10.29
C GLU A 73 3.08 -8.22 -10.00
N LYS A 74 3.36 -7.39 -11.01
CA LYS A 74 3.20 -5.95 -10.87
C LYS A 74 1.72 -5.61 -10.70
N PRO A 75 1.35 -4.72 -9.76
CA PRO A 75 -0.04 -4.28 -9.64
C PRO A 75 -0.51 -3.60 -10.93
N LYS A 76 -1.79 -3.70 -11.21
CA LYS A 76 -2.41 -3.06 -12.36
C LYS A 76 -3.06 -1.76 -11.95
N ARG A 77 -3.11 -0.79 -12.87
CA ARG A 77 -3.70 0.50 -12.55
C ARG A 77 -5.17 0.42 -12.18
N ASP A 78 -5.87 -0.61 -12.63
CA ASP A 78 -7.28 -0.78 -12.31
C ASP A 78 -7.54 -1.75 -11.16
N ASP A 79 -6.49 -2.22 -10.47
CA ASP A 79 -6.68 -3.02 -9.26
C ASP A 79 -7.46 -2.20 -8.24
N GLU A 80 -8.55 -2.78 -7.72
CA GLU A 80 -9.48 -2.03 -6.88
C GLU A 80 -8.96 -1.79 -5.47
N ASN A 81 -8.21 -2.72 -4.93
CA ASN A 81 -7.79 -2.66 -3.54
C ASN A 81 -6.28 -2.81 -3.44
N LEU A 82 -5.58 -1.80 -3.90
CA LEU A 82 -4.13 -1.72 -3.78
C LEU A 82 -3.82 -0.94 -2.49
N ILE A 83 -3.46 -1.67 -1.45
CA ILE A 83 -3.39 -1.11 -0.10
C ILE A 83 -1.93 -0.98 0.33
N PHE A 84 -1.56 0.22 0.71
CA PHE A 84 -0.22 0.53 1.21
C PHE A 84 -0.24 0.70 2.72
N PHE A 85 0.81 0.28 3.39
CA PHE A 85 0.94 0.55 4.81
C PHE A 85 2.41 0.75 5.20
N CYS A 86 2.60 1.42 6.32
CA CYS A 86 3.91 1.58 6.92
C CYS A 86 3.81 1.30 8.41
N GLN A 87 4.73 1.83 9.20
CA GLN A 87 4.73 1.60 10.64
C GLN A 87 3.62 2.40 11.34
N MET A 88 3.48 3.69 11.00
CA MET A 88 2.61 4.62 11.70
C MET A 88 1.57 5.29 10.81
N GLY A 89 1.62 5.10 9.50
CA GLY A 89 0.64 5.64 8.57
C GLY A 89 1.15 6.71 7.62
N LYS A 90 2.25 7.38 7.93
CA LYS A 90 2.71 8.54 7.15
C LYS A 90 3.31 8.16 5.81
N ARG A 91 4.20 7.17 5.78
CA ARG A 91 4.79 6.69 4.53
C ARG A 91 3.72 6.01 3.67
N GLY A 92 2.74 5.34 4.32
CA GLY A 92 1.63 4.73 3.62
C GLY A 92 0.75 5.76 2.92
N LEU A 93 0.50 6.89 3.58
CA LEU A 93 -0.22 8.00 2.96
C LEU A 93 0.55 8.53 1.75
N GLN A 94 1.84 8.75 1.92
CA GLN A 94 2.70 9.22 0.83
C GLN A 94 2.67 8.26 -0.36
N ALA A 95 2.77 6.96 -0.08
CA ALA A 95 2.72 5.94 -1.11
C ALA A 95 1.40 5.93 -1.84
N THR A 96 0.29 6.07 -1.11
CA THR A 96 -1.04 6.10 -1.72
C THR A 96 -1.18 7.28 -2.66
N GLN A 97 -0.75 8.46 -2.23
CA GLN A 97 -0.81 9.65 -3.07
C GLN A 97 0.06 9.51 -4.31
N LEU A 98 1.25 8.95 -4.15
CA LEU A 98 2.15 8.72 -5.28
C LEU A 98 1.50 7.78 -6.30
N ALA A 99 0.96 6.66 -5.82
CA ALA A 99 0.36 5.67 -6.71
C ALA A 99 -0.85 6.26 -7.44
N GLN A 100 -1.68 7.04 -6.74
CA GLN A 100 -2.81 7.68 -7.39
C GLN A 100 -2.36 8.65 -8.46
N GLY A 101 -1.28 9.39 -8.22
CA GLY A 101 -0.70 10.28 -9.22
C GLY A 101 -0.22 9.56 -10.45
N LEU A 102 0.12 8.28 -10.33
CA LEU A 102 0.56 7.45 -11.45
C LEU A 102 -0.59 6.68 -12.10
N GLY A 103 -1.84 6.93 -11.68
CA GLY A 103 -3.00 6.33 -12.30
C GLY A 103 -3.53 5.07 -11.62
N TYR A 104 -2.98 4.72 -10.46
CA TYR A 104 -3.48 3.57 -9.71
C TYR A 104 -4.67 4.02 -8.87
N THR A 105 -5.86 3.96 -9.47
CA THR A 105 -7.07 4.58 -8.91
C THR A 105 -7.59 3.85 -7.68
N GLY A 106 -7.24 2.59 -7.50
CA GLY A 106 -7.66 1.82 -6.33
C GLY A 106 -6.70 1.89 -5.16
N ALA A 107 -5.69 2.78 -5.21
CA ALA A 107 -4.72 2.90 -4.13
C ALA A 107 -5.37 3.45 -2.86
N ARG A 108 -5.09 2.80 -1.72
CA ARG A 108 -5.65 3.16 -0.42
C ARG A 108 -4.58 3.00 0.64
N ASN A 109 -4.69 3.78 1.71
CA ASN A 109 -3.76 3.72 2.84
C ASN A 109 -4.41 3.00 4.03
N TYR A 110 -3.75 1.96 4.53
CA TYR A 110 -4.16 1.39 5.81
C TYR A 110 -3.57 2.29 6.89
N ALA A 111 -4.38 3.25 7.35
CA ALA A 111 -3.92 4.31 8.24
C ALA A 111 -3.54 3.80 9.62
N GLY A 112 -4.18 2.74 10.11
CA GLY A 112 -3.79 2.12 11.38
C GLY A 112 -2.40 1.56 11.35
N ALA A 113 -1.93 1.13 10.18
CA ALA A 113 -0.57 0.75 9.90
C ALA A 113 -0.15 -0.51 10.65
N TYR A 114 1.12 -0.88 10.49
CA TYR A 114 1.62 -2.09 11.14
C TYR A 114 1.53 -2.01 12.67
N ARG A 115 1.63 -0.81 13.23
CA ARG A 115 1.47 -0.64 14.68
C ARG A 115 0.15 -1.19 15.16
N GLU A 116 -0.96 -0.85 14.49
CA GLU A 116 -2.27 -1.36 14.87
C GLU A 116 -2.36 -2.86 14.63
N TRP A 117 -1.88 -3.31 13.47
CA TRP A 117 -1.91 -4.73 13.14
C TRP A 117 -1.18 -5.55 14.19
N PHE A 118 0.03 -5.10 14.55
CA PHE A 118 0.85 -5.82 15.52
C PHE A 118 0.15 -5.91 16.89
N GLN A 119 -0.49 -4.82 17.31
CA GLN A 119 -1.20 -4.79 18.59
C GLN A 119 -2.43 -5.68 18.59
N LYS A 120 -3.13 -5.78 17.46
CA LYS A 120 -4.42 -6.48 17.40
C LYS A 120 -4.28 -7.92 16.90
N GLU A 121 -3.35 -8.19 16.01
CA GLU A 121 -3.23 -9.50 15.38
C GLU A 121 -1.95 -10.22 15.74
N GLY A 122 -0.94 -9.47 16.10
CA GLY A 122 0.33 -10.05 16.48
C GLY A 122 0.31 -10.53 17.92
#